data_b7df41b11c746786595ab6b7437cf495
#
_entry.id   b7df41b11c746786595ab6b7437cf495
#
_cell.length_a   1.000
_cell.length_b   1.000
_cell.length_c   1.000
_cell.angle_alpha   90.00
_cell.angle_beta   90.00
_cell.angle_gamma   90.00
#
_symmetry.space_group_name_H-M   'P 1'
#
loop_
_entity.id
_entity.type
_entity.pdbx_description
1 polymer ?
#
loop_
_entity_poly.entity_id
_entity_poly.type
_entity_poly.pdbx_seq_one_letter_code
_entity_poly.pdbx_strand_id
1 'polypeptide(L)'
;FCLGLAFIGWSHTLYAQTISAAGNEMSFDDPLTVSPSTSVGGFCVYNDVITIGATSYDAIITIDNISNALISDFDVNNTVNSNSSSHFSPSVLWTSANGYITYSIDFIEDGSAGAPVPVTIGDIFLTAWDIDDVGPSGRFISSSGFSGYTLGSNTYLSYASTGLGVGTFQNATSGSNTSGTDGRSRVTLEYSSTNSISLTIGAIGTGPHTYLISGTNPQNWFPTTANESTIPTINTFGSTA
;
A
#
# COMPACT_ATOMS: atom_id res chain seq x y z
N PHE A 1 -8.08 -50.93 -40.64
CA PHE A 1 -7.16 -49.79 -40.49
C PHE A 1 -7.86 -48.73 -39.62
N CYS A 2 -7.51 -48.66 -38.33
CA CYS A 2 -7.91 -47.57 -37.45
C CYS A 2 -6.82 -46.50 -37.50
N LEU A 3 -7.17 -45.32 -38.03
CA LEU A 3 -6.33 -44.12 -37.95
C LEU A 3 -6.54 -43.49 -36.56
N GLY A 4 -5.55 -43.62 -35.70
CA GLY A 4 -5.55 -42.88 -34.41
C GLY A 4 -5.12 -41.42 -34.63
N LEU A 5 -6.00 -40.47 -34.44
CA LEU A 5 -5.65 -39.06 -34.35
C LEU A 5 -4.99 -38.80 -32.97
N ALA A 6 -3.67 -38.52 -33.02
CA ALA A 6 -2.97 -38.01 -31.87
C ALA A 6 -3.25 -36.52 -31.73
N PHE A 7 -4.02 -36.12 -30.71
CA PHE A 7 -4.12 -34.73 -30.27
C PHE A 7 -2.84 -34.33 -29.60
N ILE A 8 -2.00 -33.55 -30.26
CA ILE A 8 -0.88 -32.85 -29.63
C ILE A 8 -1.47 -31.65 -28.93
N GLY A 9 -1.74 -31.78 -27.63
CA GLY A 9 -2.12 -30.66 -26.78
C GLY A 9 -0.93 -29.70 -26.61
N TRP A 10 -1.00 -28.54 -27.22
CA TRP A 10 -0.08 -27.46 -26.94
C TRP A 10 -0.50 -26.85 -25.62
N SER A 11 0.23 -27.15 -24.55
CA SER A 11 0.13 -26.40 -23.29
C SER A 11 0.81 -25.05 -23.51
N HIS A 12 0.05 -24.03 -23.82
CA HIS A 12 0.54 -22.64 -23.73
C HIS A 12 0.70 -22.32 -22.25
N THR A 13 1.93 -22.29 -21.77
CA THR A 13 2.26 -21.63 -20.51
C THR A 13 2.06 -20.13 -20.77
N LEU A 14 0.93 -19.61 -20.35
CA LEU A 14 0.72 -18.15 -20.30
C LEU A 14 1.68 -17.63 -19.23
N TYR A 15 2.81 -17.09 -19.65
CA TYR A 15 3.60 -16.23 -18.77
C TYR A 15 2.79 -14.97 -18.56
N ALA A 16 2.39 -14.69 -17.32
CA ALA A 16 1.82 -13.42 -16.98
C ALA A 16 2.87 -12.34 -17.35
N GLN A 17 2.53 -11.47 -18.28
CA GLN A 17 3.38 -10.36 -18.66
C GLN A 17 3.32 -9.33 -17.55
N THR A 18 4.49 -8.92 -17.03
CA THR A 18 4.56 -7.77 -16.13
C THR A 18 4.31 -6.50 -16.93
N ILE A 19 3.34 -5.71 -16.50
CA ILE A 19 2.99 -4.42 -17.09
C ILE A 19 3.68 -3.35 -16.27
N SER A 20 4.61 -2.57 -16.86
CA SER A 20 5.31 -1.51 -16.14
C SER A 20 4.44 -0.28 -16.01
N ALA A 21 4.25 0.16 -14.78
CA ALA A 21 3.57 1.41 -14.46
C ALA A 21 4.39 2.65 -14.88
N ALA A 22 5.71 2.50 -15.08
CA ALA A 22 6.62 3.53 -15.61
C ALA A 22 6.48 4.91 -14.94
N GLY A 23 6.24 4.94 -13.62
CA GLY A 23 6.11 6.17 -12.84
C GLY A 23 4.67 6.72 -12.77
N ASN A 24 3.66 6.02 -13.27
CA ASN A 24 2.27 6.37 -13.00
C ASN A 24 1.96 6.15 -11.52
N GLU A 25 1.21 7.07 -10.95
CA GLU A 25 0.79 7.01 -9.55
C GLU A 25 -0.50 6.19 -9.43
N MET A 26 -0.62 5.46 -8.32
CA MET A 26 -1.89 4.81 -7.97
C MET A 26 -2.79 5.81 -7.25
N SER A 27 -4.10 5.75 -7.53
CA SER A 27 -5.14 6.53 -6.87
C SER A 27 -6.25 5.62 -6.36
N PHE A 28 -6.72 5.87 -5.15
CA PHE A 28 -7.82 5.12 -4.52
C PHE A 28 -9.06 6.02 -4.36
N ASP A 29 -9.38 6.83 -5.39
CA ASP A 29 -10.41 7.86 -5.33
C ASP A 29 -11.80 7.43 -5.83
N ASP A 30 -11.92 6.23 -6.41
CA ASP A 30 -13.19 5.73 -6.96
C ASP A 30 -13.58 4.34 -6.40
N PRO A 31 -14.00 4.26 -5.13
CA PRO A 31 -14.45 2.99 -4.55
C PRO A 31 -15.81 2.57 -5.09
N LEU A 32 -15.91 1.36 -5.65
CA LEU A 32 -17.18 0.75 -6.08
C LEU A 32 -18.04 0.28 -4.90
N THR A 33 -17.43 -0.03 -3.77
CA THR A 33 -18.13 -0.55 -2.60
C THR A 33 -18.38 0.56 -1.60
N VAL A 34 -19.60 1.03 -1.46
CA VAL A 34 -19.97 2.21 -0.66
C VAL A 34 -19.92 1.97 0.85
N SER A 35 -19.99 0.74 1.32
CA SER A 35 -19.94 0.39 2.75
C SER A 35 -19.38 -1.02 2.91
N PRO A 36 -18.06 -1.18 2.77
CA PRO A 36 -17.42 -2.47 2.92
C PRO A 36 -17.53 -2.95 4.38
N SER A 37 -17.55 -4.25 4.57
CA SER A 37 -17.46 -4.84 5.91
C SER A 37 -16.12 -4.45 6.56
N THR A 38 -16.16 -4.10 7.84
CA THR A 38 -14.97 -3.78 8.65
C THR A 38 -14.44 -4.98 9.44
N SER A 39 -14.78 -6.19 9.02
CA SER A 39 -14.34 -7.46 9.60
C SER A 39 -13.36 -8.17 8.67
N VAL A 40 -12.64 -9.16 9.18
CA VAL A 40 -11.81 -10.04 8.34
C VAL A 40 -12.62 -10.61 7.18
N GLY A 41 -12.07 -10.56 5.98
CA GLY A 41 -12.73 -10.90 4.71
C GLY A 41 -13.59 -9.77 4.13
N GLY A 42 -13.74 -8.63 4.82
CA GLY A 42 -14.32 -7.42 4.25
C GLY A 42 -13.40 -6.84 3.19
N PHE A 43 -13.96 -6.35 2.08
CA PHE A 43 -13.18 -5.82 0.97
C PHE A 43 -13.85 -4.61 0.32
N CYS A 44 -13.04 -3.81 -0.36
CA CYS A 44 -13.46 -2.73 -1.24
C CYS A 44 -12.80 -2.90 -2.60
N VAL A 45 -13.53 -2.58 -3.65
CA VAL A 45 -13.01 -2.52 -5.02
C VAL A 45 -12.82 -1.06 -5.38
N TYR A 46 -11.66 -0.73 -5.92
CA TYR A 46 -11.32 0.59 -6.44
C TYR A 46 -11.13 0.49 -7.95
N ASN A 47 -11.85 1.33 -8.70
CA ASN A 47 -11.68 1.43 -10.15
C ASN A 47 -10.47 2.27 -10.52
N ASP A 48 -9.92 2.00 -11.69
CA ASP A 48 -8.91 2.84 -12.33
C ASP A 48 -7.75 3.23 -11.41
N VAL A 49 -7.39 2.31 -10.46
CA VAL A 49 -6.34 2.58 -9.46
C VAL A 49 -5.03 2.97 -10.13
N ILE A 50 -4.74 2.41 -11.29
CA ILE A 50 -3.60 2.80 -12.11
C ILE A 50 -3.94 2.74 -13.58
N THR A 51 -3.54 3.78 -14.34
CA THR A 51 -3.71 3.83 -15.80
C THR A 51 -2.35 3.82 -16.48
N ILE A 52 -2.14 2.87 -17.38
CA ILE A 52 -0.90 2.68 -18.15
C ILE A 52 -1.21 2.81 -19.64
N GLY A 53 -0.80 3.92 -20.21
CA GLY A 53 -1.19 4.26 -21.58
C GLY A 53 -2.68 4.55 -21.69
N ALA A 54 -3.43 3.70 -22.38
CA ALA A 54 -4.89 3.80 -22.52
C ALA A 54 -5.64 2.71 -21.74
N THR A 55 -4.96 1.94 -20.91
CA THR A 55 -5.55 0.83 -20.17
C THR A 55 -5.49 1.12 -18.70
N SER A 56 -6.65 1.02 -18.03
CA SER A 56 -6.78 1.12 -16.58
C SER A 56 -6.76 -0.27 -15.94
N TYR A 57 -6.46 -0.31 -14.67
CA TYR A 57 -6.45 -1.48 -13.81
C TYR A 57 -7.10 -1.15 -12.48
N ASP A 58 -7.90 -2.09 -12.00
CA ASP A 58 -8.59 -1.98 -10.73
C ASP A 58 -7.77 -2.61 -9.59
N ALA A 59 -8.15 -2.34 -8.35
CA ALA A 59 -7.63 -3.05 -7.20
C ALA A 59 -8.75 -3.50 -6.25
N ILE A 60 -8.54 -4.65 -5.62
CA ILE A 60 -9.35 -5.13 -4.50
C ILE A 60 -8.50 -5.01 -3.24
N ILE A 61 -8.98 -4.23 -2.26
CA ILE A 61 -8.37 -4.17 -0.93
C ILE A 61 -9.19 -5.03 0.01
N THR A 62 -8.58 -6.07 0.58
CA THR A 62 -9.22 -7.02 1.48
C THR A 62 -8.59 -6.94 2.87
N ILE A 63 -9.41 -7.06 3.93
CA ILE A 63 -8.93 -7.21 5.31
C ILE A 63 -8.58 -8.68 5.55
N ASP A 64 -7.31 -9.00 5.67
CA ASP A 64 -6.83 -10.37 5.91
C ASP A 64 -6.79 -10.74 7.38
N ASN A 65 -6.44 -9.77 8.24
CA ASN A 65 -6.30 -10.02 9.68
C ASN A 65 -6.54 -8.75 10.49
N ILE A 66 -7.10 -8.92 11.70
CA ILE A 66 -7.32 -7.87 12.69
C ILE A 66 -6.89 -8.40 14.05
N SER A 67 -6.04 -7.66 14.75
CA SER A 67 -5.61 -7.96 16.12
C SER A 67 -5.61 -6.69 16.97
N ASN A 68 -6.28 -6.72 18.12
CA ASN A 68 -6.35 -5.59 19.06
C ASN A 68 -6.77 -4.26 18.43
N ALA A 69 -7.69 -4.32 17.44
CA ALA A 69 -8.15 -3.19 16.67
C ALA A 69 -9.62 -3.30 16.31
N LEU A 70 -10.27 -2.15 16.12
CA LEU A 70 -11.59 -2.02 15.49
C LEU A 70 -11.44 -1.04 14.33
N ILE A 71 -11.87 -1.44 13.14
CA ILE A 71 -11.95 -0.55 11.99
C ILE A 71 -13.25 0.22 12.14
N SER A 72 -13.15 1.52 12.40
CA SER A 72 -14.33 2.41 12.49
C SER A 72 -14.82 2.84 11.13
N ASP A 73 -13.92 2.95 10.17
CA ASP A 73 -14.24 3.19 8.77
C ASP A 73 -13.19 2.49 7.89
N PHE A 74 -13.66 1.83 6.83
CA PHE A 74 -12.75 1.13 5.91
C PHE A 74 -11.91 2.12 5.10
N ASP A 75 -12.55 3.21 4.65
CA ASP A 75 -11.90 4.28 3.88
C ASP A 75 -12.62 5.60 4.15
N VAL A 76 -12.02 6.42 5.00
CA VAL A 76 -12.55 7.75 5.31
C VAL A 76 -12.17 8.68 4.17
N ASN A 77 -13.15 9.13 3.41
CA ASN A 77 -13.00 10.24 2.46
C ASN A 77 -12.66 11.53 3.25
N ASN A 78 -11.40 11.65 3.64
CA ASN A 78 -10.97 12.64 4.62
C ASN A 78 -10.85 14.02 3.96
N THR A 79 -11.84 14.88 4.24
CA THR A 79 -11.86 16.31 3.87
C THR A 79 -10.79 17.14 4.59
N VAL A 80 -10.01 16.56 5.50
CA VAL A 80 -9.03 17.30 6.33
C VAL A 80 -7.81 17.73 5.52
N ASN A 81 -7.44 16.99 4.47
CA ASN A 81 -6.38 17.37 3.55
C ASN A 81 -6.95 17.43 2.13
N SER A 82 -6.86 18.56 1.47
CA SER A 82 -7.40 18.82 0.13
C SER A 82 -6.86 17.89 -0.99
N ASN A 83 -5.99 16.93 -0.65
CA ASN A 83 -5.39 15.94 -1.54
C ASN A 83 -5.68 14.49 -1.10
N SER A 84 -6.64 14.26 -0.21
CA SER A 84 -6.89 12.96 0.40
C SER A 84 -7.87 12.06 -0.37
N SER A 85 -8.54 12.57 -1.39
CA SER A 85 -9.48 11.77 -2.20
C SER A 85 -8.80 10.61 -2.93
N SER A 86 -7.49 10.72 -3.22
CA SER A 86 -6.70 9.69 -3.89
C SER A 86 -6.04 8.67 -2.95
N HIS A 87 -6.37 8.72 -1.65
CA HIS A 87 -5.77 7.85 -0.65
C HIS A 87 -6.76 6.80 -0.18
N PHE A 88 -6.28 5.59 0.03
CA PHE A 88 -6.92 4.61 0.90
C PHE A 88 -6.67 5.03 2.35
N SER A 89 -7.72 5.36 3.08
CA SER A 89 -7.64 6.04 4.39
C SER A 89 -8.41 5.29 5.49
N PRO A 90 -7.93 4.12 5.94
CA PRO A 90 -8.61 3.37 7.00
C PRO A 90 -8.54 4.10 8.34
N SER A 91 -9.70 4.26 8.99
CA SER A 91 -9.81 4.77 10.36
C SER A 91 -9.92 3.63 11.35
N VAL A 92 -9.01 3.60 12.32
CA VAL A 92 -8.84 2.48 13.25
C VAL A 92 -8.82 2.96 14.68
N LEU A 93 -9.52 2.25 15.56
CA LEU A 93 -9.39 2.35 17.02
C LEU A 93 -8.53 1.19 17.52
N TRP A 94 -7.34 1.48 18.00
CA TRP A 94 -6.46 0.52 18.66
C TRP A 94 -6.96 0.27 20.07
N THR A 95 -7.46 -0.95 20.34
CA THR A 95 -8.13 -1.31 21.60
C THR A 95 -7.16 -1.82 22.66
N SER A 96 -5.97 -2.27 22.25
CA SER A 96 -4.92 -2.76 23.13
C SER A 96 -3.55 -2.49 22.51
N ALA A 97 -2.49 -2.63 23.29
CA ALA A 97 -1.11 -2.52 22.83
C ALA A 97 -0.79 -3.57 21.73
N ASN A 98 0.12 -3.20 20.82
CA ASN A 98 0.57 -4.02 19.70
C ASN A 98 -0.59 -4.48 18.80
N GLY A 99 -1.54 -3.56 18.56
CA GLY A 99 -2.61 -3.78 17.61
C GLY A 99 -2.11 -3.71 16.16
N TYR A 100 -2.72 -4.51 15.28
CA TYR A 100 -2.43 -4.43 13.84
C TYR A 100 -3.61 -4.90 12.99
N ILE A 101 -3.61 -4.44 11.75
CA ILE A 101 -4.51 -4.88 10.68
C ILE A 101 -3.66 -5.18 9.46
N THR A 102 -3.89 -6.33 8.83
CA THR A 102 -3.25 -6.68 7.55
C THR A 102 -4.27 -6.60 6.44
N TYR A 103 -3.88 -5.93 5.36
CA TYR A 103 -4.62 -5.84 4.11
C TYR A 103 -3.84 -6.52 2.99
N SER A 104 -4.54 -7.16 2.05
CA SER A 104 -4.05 -7.41 0.71
C SER A 104 -4.60 -6.37 -0.25
N ILE A 105 -3.77 -5.91 -1.19
CA ILE A 105 -4.11 -5.03 -2.31
C ILE A 105 -3.83 -5.83 -3.57
N ASP A 106 -4.88 -6.39 -4.18
CA ASP A 106 -4.79 -7.27 -5.33
C ASP A 106 -5.13 -6.50 -6.60
N PHE A 107 -4.21 -6.47 -7.57
CA PHE A 107 -4.41 -5.81 -8.86
C PHE A 107 -5.13 -6.72 -9.83
N ILE A 108 -6.15 -6.21 -10.51
CA ILE A 108 -7.01 -6.94 -11.44
C ILE A 108 -7.24 -6.15 -12.73
N GLU A 109 -7.68 -6.85 -13.78
CA GLU A 109 -8.14 -6.21 -15.00
C GLU A 109 -9.36 -5.32 -14.73
N ASP A 110 -9.43 -4.18 -15.43
CA ASP A 110 -10.56 -3.24 -15.36
C ASP A 110 -11.90 -3.96 -15.56
N GLY A 111 -12.85 -3.68 -14.65
CA GLY A 111 -14.19 -4.25 -14.66
C GLY A 111 -14.28 -5.75 -14.33
N SER A 112 -13.19 -6.41 -13.95
CA SER A 112 -13.19 -7.86 -13.67
C SER A 112 -13.58 -8.22 -12.23
N ALA A 113 -13.96 -7.27 -11.36
CA ALA A 113 -14.19 -7.49 -9.94
C ALA A 113 -15.20 -8.62 -9.61
N GLY A 114 -16.18 -8.88 -10.47
CA GLY A 114 -17.14 -9.97 -10.31
C GLY A 114 -16.56 -11.38 -10.56
N ALA A 115 -15.45 -11.46 -11.30
CA ALA A 115 -14.65 -12.65 -11.54
C ALA A 115 -13.19 -12.20 -11.73
N PRO A 116 -12.46 -11.92 -10.63
CA PRO A 116 -11.19 -11.23 -10.70
C PRO A 116 -10.17 -11.92 -11.59
N VAL A 117 -9.59 -11.16 -12.53
CA VAL A 117 -8.50 -11.57 -13.40
C VAL A 117 -7.24 -10.86 -12.92
N PRO A 118 -6.32 -11.56 -12.22
CA PRO A 118 -5.14 -10.95 -11.65
C PRO A 118 -4.20 -10.41 -12.74
N VAL A 119 -3.64 -9.22 -12.49
CA VAL A 119 -2.59 -8.63 -13.34
C VAL A 119 -1.31 -8.44 -12.54
N THR A 120 -0.17 -8.57 -13.21
CA THR A 120 1.13 -8.25 -12.60
C THR A 120 1.58 -6.89 -13.10
N ILE A 121 1.77 -5.96 -12.15
CA ILE A 121 2.20 -4.58 -12.43
C ILE A 121 3.59 -4.39 -11.85
N GLY A 122 4.48 -3.76 -12.59
CA GLY A 122 5.82 -3.41 -12.17
C GLY A 122 6.02 -1.91 -12.02
N ASP A 123 7.11 -1.53 -11.37
CA ASP A 123 7.54 -0.13 -11.18
C ASP A 123 6.47 0.73 -10.49
N ILE A 124 5.77 0.16 -9.51
CA ILE A 124 4.75 0.85 -8.72
C ILE A 124 5.28 1.26 -7.36
N PHE A 125 4.66 2.28 -6.81
CA PHE A 125 4.96 2.84 -5.50
C PHE A 125 3.77 2.69 -4.57
N LEU A 126 4.03 2.40 -3.30
CA LEU A 126 3.07 2.48 -2.21
C LEU A 126 3.62 3.43 -1.15
N THR A 127 2.99 4.58 -0.99
CA THR A 127 3.37 5.58 0.00
C THR A 127 2.42 5.55 1.17
N ALA A 128 2.95 5.29 2.36
CA ALA A 128 2.22 5.45 3.61
C ALA A 128 2.63 6.76 4.27
N TRP A 129 1.63 7.55 4.64
CA TRP A 129 1.75 8.85 5.27
C TRP A 129 1.26 8.77 6.71
N ASP A 130 1.61 9.78 7.50
CA ASP A 130 1.10 9.94 8.86
C ASP A 130 1.45 8.79 9.82
N ILE A 131 2.64 8.19 9.60
CA ILE A 131 3.21 7.20 10.51
C ILE A 131 3.84 7.96 11.67
N ASP A 132 3.00 8.63 12.46
CA ASP A 132 3.47 9.48 13.54
C ASP A 132 3.24 8.85 14.93
N ASP A 133 3.67 9.56 15.96
CA ASP A 133 3.49 9.16 17.35
C ASP A 133 2.65 10.20 18.09
N VAL A 134 1.44 9.82 18.47
CA VAL A 134 0.60 10.59 19.38
C VAL A 134 0.84 10.07 20.80
N GLY A 135 2.01 10.38 21.39
CA GLY A 135 2.37 9.94 22.74
C GLY A 135 3.11 8.58 22.76
N PRO A 136 2.91 7.70 23.76
CA PRO A 136 3.63 6.42 23.84
C PRO A 136 3.15 5.34 22.86
N SER A 137 2.41 5.73 21.85
CA SER A 137 1.65 4.80 20.99
C SER A 137 2.18 4.65 19.58
N GLY A 138 3.50 4.76 19.37
CA GLY A 138 4.16 4.71 18.07
C GLY A 138 3.42 3.91 17.01
N ARG A 139 3.25 4.52 15.83
CA ARG A 139 2.61 3.88 14.68
C ARG A 139 3.64 3.17 13.83
N PHE A 140 3.19 2.14 13.13
CA PHE A 140 4.05 1.44 12.18
C PHE A 140 3.28 0.99 10.95
N ILE A 141 4.03 0.77 9.88
CA ILE A 141 3.61 -0.06 8.75
C ILE A 141 4.61 -1.17 8.55
N SER A 142 4.14 -2.31 8.03
CA SER A 142 4.99 -3.41 7.58
C SER A 142 4.49 -3.91 6.23
N SER A 143 5.42 -4.32 5.38
CA SER A 143 5.09 -4.89 4.09
C SER A 143 6.14 -5.90 3.65
N SER A 144 5.82 -6.63 2.57
CA SER A 144 6.70 -7.62 1.96
C SER A 144 6.70 -7.50 0.44
N GLY A 145 7.74 -8.03 -0.19
CA GLY A 145 7.88 -8.07 -1.65
C GLY A 145 8.39 -6.78 -2.29
N PHE A 146 8.66 -5.71 -1.53
CA PHE A 146 9.21 -4.49 -2.07
C PHE A 146 10.70 -4.65 -2.45
N SER A 147 11.10 -3.99 -3.53
CA SER A 147 12.47 -4.01 -4.07
C SER A 147 13.33 -2.86 -3.52
N GLY A 148 12.69 -1.81 -3.01
CA GLY A 148 13.34 -0.65 -2.44
C GLY A 148 12.38 0.16 -1.58
N TYR A 149 12.91 1.17 -0.89
CA TYR A 149 12.12 2.14 -0.16
C TYR A 149 12.78 3.51 -0.12
N THR A 150 11.96 4.54 0.05
CA THR A 150 12.40 5.93 0.18
C THR A 150 11.89 6.51 1.49
N LEU A 151 12.77 7.19 2.23
CA LEU A 151 12.47 7.95 3.44
C LEU A 151 12.91 9.40 3.27
N GLY A 152 12.26 10.33 3.95
CA GLY A 152 12.75 11.71 4.07
C GLY A 152 14.12 11.77 4.75
N SER A 153 14.97 12.74 4.38
CA SER A 153 16.32 12.87 4.93
C SER A 153 16.37 13.11 6.44
N ASN A 154 15.31 13.71 7.01
CA ASN A 154 15.13 13.96 8.44
C ASN A 154 14.01 13.09 9.02
N THR A 155 13.88 11.86 8.53
CA THR A 155 12.78 10.97 8.93
C THR A 155 12.77 10.69 10.43
N TYR A 156 11.57 10.57 10.98
CA TYR A 156 11.31 10.03 12.32
C TYR A 156 11.17 8.51 12.32
N LEU A 157 11.13 7.88 11.13
CA LEU A 157 10.93 6.46 11.00
C LEU A 157 12.24 5.69 11.14
N SER A 158 12.20 4.61 11.92
CA SER A 158 13.19 3.56 11.91
C SER A 158 12.73 2.40 11.03
N TYR A 159 13.68 1.75 10.37
CA TYR A 159 13.44 0.57 9.57
C TYR A 159 14.00 -0.67 10.27
N ALA A 160 13.18 -1.71 10.43
CA ALA A 160 13.57 -3.03 10.91
C ALA A 160 13.30 -4.06 9.84
N SER A 161 14.37 -4.63 9.26
CA SER A 161 14.26 -5.69 8.26
C SER A 161 14.11 -7.06 8.94
N THR A 162 13.20 -7.87 8.40
CA THR A 162 13.05 -9.28 8.75
C THR A 162 13.44 -10.21 7.59
N GLY A 163 13.87 -9.63 6.46
CA GLY A 163 14.29 -10.33 5.26
C GLY A 163 14.47 -9.36 4.09
N LEU A 164 14.92 -9.87 2.95
CA LEU A 164 15.04 -9.08 1.73
C LEU A 164 13.64 -8.65 1.26
N GLY A 165 13.42 -7.34 1.10
CA GLY A 165 12.12 -6.80 0.73
C GLY A 165 11.00 -7.06 1.74
N VAL A 166 11.35 -7.30 3.01
CA VAL A 166 10.38 -7.50 4.10
C VAL A 166 10.83 -6.66 5.29
N GLY A 167 9.95 -5.81 5.79
CA GLY A 167 10.31 -5.00 6.95
C GLY A 167 9.21 -4.12 7.48
N THR A 168 9.52 -3.52 8.61
CA THR A 168 8.65 -2.62 9.36
C THR A 168 9.26 -1.24 9.45
N PHE A 169 8.46 -0.23 9.17
CA PHE A 169 8.78 1.18 9.34
C PHE A 169 7.96 1.71 10.51
N GLN A 170 8.64 2.18 11.53
CA GLN A 170 8.02 2.59 12.77
C GLN A 170 8.52 3.96 13.17
N ASN A 171 7.64 4.79 13.72
CA ASN A 171 8.07 6.04 14.35
C ASN A 171 8.93 5.73 15.58
N ALA A 172 10.17 6.21 15.56
CA ALA A 172 11.15 6.02 16.63
C ALA A 172 11.26 7.25 17.55
N THR A 173 10.58 8.36 17.22
CA THR A 173 10.71 9.63 17.95
C THR A 173 9.44 9.89 18.76
N SER A 174 9.55 9.75 20.07
CA SER A 174 8.44 9.99 21.02
C SER A 174 7.93 11.44 20.92
N GLY A 175 6.62 11.60 20.81
CA GLY A 175 5.94 12.89 20.83
C GLY A 175 5.96 13.65 19.49
N SER A 176 6.36 13.02 18.40
CA SER A 176 6.31 13.60 17.06
C SER A 176 4.91 13.48 16.45
N ASN A 177 3.96 14.31 16.91
CA ASN A 177 2.71 14.48 16.20
C ASN A 177 2.95 15.45 15.03
N THR A 178 2.91 14.93 13.82
CA THR A 178 3.12 15.69 12.59
C THR A 178 1.79 15.88 11.85
N SER A 179 1.75 16.81 10.89
CA SER A 179 0.61 16.86 9.99
C SER A 179 0.64 15.63 9.07
N GLY A 180 -0.53 15.15 8.62
CA GLY A 180 -0.65 13.97 7.76
C GLY A 180 0.17 14.03 6.45
N THR A 181 0.69 15.21 6.10
CA THR A 181 1.54 15.43 4.90
C THR A 181 3.02 15.64 5.23
N ASP A 182 3.44 15.46 6.50
CA ASP A 182 4.83 15.66 6.90
C ASP A 182 5.73 14.53 6.37
N GLY A 183 6.75 14.91 5.61
CA GLY A 183 7.70 13.96 5.02
C GLY A 183 8.52 13.15 6.00
N ARG A 184 8.59 13.61 7.25
CA ARG A 184 9.34 12.91 8.30
C ARG A 184 8.64 11.65 8.79
N SER A 185 7.32 11.57 8.61
CA SER A 185 6.44 10.48 9.06
C SER A 185 5.88 9.68 7.88
N ARG A 186 6.61 9.60 6.76
CA ARG A 186 6.20 8.85 5.57
C ARG A 186 7.29 7.93 5.05
N VAL A 187 6.86 6.89 4.36
CA VAL A 187 7.72 5.99 3.59
C VAL A 187 7.05 5.65 2.27
N THR A 188 7.84 5.58 1.20
CA THR A 188 7.41 4.98 -0.07
C THR A 188 8.12 3.66 -0.27
N LEU A 189 7.37 2.62 -0.56
CA LEU A 189 7.84 1.29 -0.93
C LEU A 189 7.81 1.17 -2.45
N GLU A 190 8.83 0.56 -3.04
CA GLU A 190 8.97 0.34 -4.48
C GLU A 190 8.78 -1.14 -4.78
N TYR A 191 7.92 -1.46 -5.74
CA TYR A 191 7.69 -2.83 -6.20
C TYR A 191 8.05 -2.91 -7.67
N SER A 192 9.09 -3.67 -7.98
CA SER A 192 9.53 -3.88 -9.38
C SER A 192 8.58 -4.78 -10.18
N SER A 193 7.85 -5.66 -9.50
CA SER A 193 6.85 -6.54 -10.12
C SER A 193 6.00 -7.19 -9.04
N THR A 194 4.69 -6.96 -9.05
CA THR A 194 3.74 -7.60 -8.12
C THR A 194 2.33 -7.66 -8.69
N ASN A 195 1.57 -8.66 -8.30
CA ASN A 195 0.12 -8.74 -8.53
C ASN A 195 -0.67 -8.51 -7.23
N SER A 196 0.02 -8.50 -6.09
CA SER A 196 -0.57 -8.27 -4.79
C SER A 196 0.43 -7.64 -3.84
N ILE A 197 -0.01 -6.71 -3.00
CA ILE A 197 0.77 -6.10 -1.92
C ILE A 197 0.14 -6.51 -0.60
N SER A 198 0.94 -7.10 0.30
CA SER A 198 0.54 -7.29 1.69
C SER A 198 1.00 -6.09 2.51
N LEU A 199 0.06 -5.36 3.08
CA LEU A 199 0.30 -4.17 3.90
C LEU A 199 -0.26 -4.39 5.30
N THR A 200 0.58 -4.27 6.32
CA THR A 200 0.16 -4.25 7.72
C THR A 200 0.33 -2.85 8.27
N ILE A 201 -0.74 -2.30 8.84
CA ILE A 201 -0.71 -1.08 9.64
C ILE A 201 -0.86 -1.43 11.11
N GLY A 202 -0.27 -0.64 12.00
CA GLY A 202 -0.37 -1.00 13.41
C GLY A 202 0.08 0.10 14.37
N ALA A 203 -0.12 -0.18 15.68
CA ALA A 203 0.27 0.70 16.76
C ALA A 203 0.79 -0.07 17.96
N ILE A 204 1.79 0.50 18.63
CA ILE A 204 2.29 -0.01 19.91
C ILE A 204 1.32 0.31 21.04
N GLY A 205 0.69 1.47 21.02
CA GLY A 205 -0.25 1.92 22.04
C GLY A 205 -1.71 1.84 21.58
N THR A 206 -2.60 2.53 22.30
CA THR A 206 -4.04 2.55 22.07
C THR A 206 -4.51 3.90 21.53
N GLY A 207 -5.74 3.97 21.04
CA GLY A 207 -6.39 5.20 20.58
C GLY A 207 -6.75 5.20 19.08
N PRO A 208 -7.52 6.19 18.64
CA PRO A 208 -7.93 6.30 17.24
C PRO A 208 -6.77 6.80 16.38
N HIS A 209 -6.75 6.36 15.12
CA HIS A 209 -5.85 6.86 14.11
C HIS A 209 -6.41 6.63 12.69
N THR A 210 -6.06 7.51 11.77
CA THR A 210 -6.36 7.36 10.34
C THR A 210 -5.05 7.30 9.58
N TYR A 211 -4.85 6.25 8.81
CA TYR A 211 -3.69 6.11 7.92
C TYR A 211 -4.02 6.72 6.57
N LEU A 212 -3.01 7.17 5.86
CA LEU A 212 -3.12 7.64 4.48
C LEU A 212 -2.19 6.80 3.61
N ILE A 213 -2.76 6.05 2.67
CA ILE A 213 -2.03 5.16 1.77
C ILE A 213 -2.31 5.59 0.34
N SER A 214 -1.27 5.82 -0.46
CA SER A 214 -1.38 6.24 -1.85
C SER A 214 -0.31 5.57 -2.72
N GLY A 215 -0.40 5.78 -4.02
CA GLY A 215 0.65 5.37 -4.97
C GLY A 215 1.60 6.49 -5.35
N THR A 216 1.77 7.51 -4.50
CA THR A 216 2.56 8.69 -4.82
C THR A 216 4.04 8.35 -5.01
N ASN A 217 4.59 8.76 -6.16
CA ASN A 217 6.00 8.66 -6.44
C ASN A 217 6.82 9.56 -5.48
N PRO A 218 7.96 9.11 -4.92
CA PRO A 218 8.81 9.92 -4.06
C PRO A 218 9.24 11.25 -4.68
N GLN A 219 9.40 11.32 -5.98
CA GLN A 219 9.77 12.55 -6.69
C GLN A 219 8.65 13.60 -6.67
N ASN A 220 7.41 13.19 -6.46
CA ASN A 220 6.22 14.03 -6.40
C ASN A 220 5.75 14.28 -4.96
N TRP A 221 6.59 13.98 -3.97
CA TRP A 221 6.27 14.31 -2.60
C TRP A 221 6.00 15.80 -2.45
N PHE A 222 4.90 16.13 -1.77
CA PHE A 222 4.56 17.52 -1.53
C PHE A 222 5.72 18.27 -0.88
N PRO A 223 5.98 19.51 -1.30
CA PRO A 223 6.93 20.36 -0.62
C PRO A 223 6.42 20.54 0.82
N THR A 224 7.11 19.93 1.73
CA THR A 224 6.89 20.03 3.15
C THR A 224 7.39 21.37 3.66
N THR A 225 6.95 21.79 4.84
CA THR A 225 7.29 23.08 5.46
C THR A 225 8.79 23.38 5.39
N ALA A 226 9.15 24.64 5.34
CA ALA A 226 10.47 25.22 5.00
C ALA A 226 11.71 24.68 5.76
N ASN A 227 11.57 23.72 6.65
CA ASN A 227 12.63 23.10 7.45
C ASN A 227 13.02 21.68 7.01
N GLU A 228 12.44 21.14 5.95
CA GLU A 228 12.74 19.78 5.50
C GLU A 228 13.70 19.78 4.32
N SER A 229 14.79 19.03 4.45
CA SER A 229 15.61 18.65 3.31
C SER A 229 14.81 17.65 2.46
N THR A 230 14.42 18.05 1.28
CA THR A 230 13.58 17.28 0.35
C THR A 230 14.35 16.22 -0.45
N ILE A 231 15.59 15.90 -0.07
CA ILE A 231 16.34 14.85 -0.75
C ILE A 231 15.99 13.51 -0.11
N PRO A 232 15.20 12.66 -0.75
CA PRO A 232 14.88 11.35 -0.22
C PRO A 232 16.14 10.47 -0.22
N THR A 233 16.26 9.62 0.80
CA THR A 233 17.27 8.57 0.80
C THR A 233 16.66 7.33 0.15
N ILE A 234 17.20 6.94 -0.99
CA ILE A 234 16.79 5.73 -1.70
C ILE A 234 17.66 4.57 -1.22
N ASN A 235 17.02 3.55 -0.67
CA ASN A 235 17.68 2.30 -0.30
C ASN A 235 17.15 1.19 -1.21
N THR A 236 17.98 0.72 -2.12
CA THR A 236 17.64 -0.39 -3.02
C THR A 236 18.23 -1.68 -2.51
N PHE A 237 17.44 -2.74 -2.48
CA PHE A 237 17.94 -4.08 -2.24
C PHE A 237 18.58 -4.58 -3.54
N GLY A 238 19.87 -4.89 -3.50
CA GLY A 238 20.55 -5.44 -4.67
C GLY A 238 19.87 -6.75 -5.10
N SER A 239 19.57 -6.87 -6.38
CA SER A 239 19.19 -8.16 -6.96
C SER A 239 20.37 -9.09 -6.81
N THR A 240 20.26 -10.09 -5.94
CA THR A 240 21.20 -11.23 -5.97
C THR A 240 20.78 -12.08 -7.16
N ALA A 241 21.56 -11.98 -8.25
CA ALA A 241 21.46 -12.88 -9.39
C ALA A 241 21.78 -14.33 -8.98
#